data_f6c7ed937f62c9b3c42aee934a232909
#
_entry.id   f6c7ed937f62c9b3c42aee934a232909
#
_cell.length_a   1.000
_cell.length_b   1.000
_cell.length_c   1.000
_cell.angle_alpha   90.00
_cell.angle_beta   90.00
_cell.angle_gamma   90.00
#
_symmetry.space_group_name_H-M   'P 1'
#
loop_
_entity.id
_entity.type
_entity.pdbx_description
1 polymer ?
#
loop_
_entity_poly.entity_id
_entity_poly.type
_entity_poly.pdbx_seq_one_letter_code
_entity_poly.pdbx_strand_id
1 'polypeptide(L)'
;MTLRIDAHQHYWQIGARAGYWPPRELSAIYRDFSPGDLAPELAAARIGGTVLVQSLPTEDDTRFLLGLAEKTETVCAVVGWLDLKAPDAATKIAAFAAHPKARGLRPMLQDLPDDTWIDDPILDNAVAAMIEHDLRFDALVMPRHLDALYEFARRYPDLRIVVDHGAKPRIAAKAVEPWLSAMTRLALLPNVHCKLSGLWTEAGDAADDDEIGNRVRPYVRVVAELFGARRLMWGSDWPVLRLAPCSGGYGEWLAACEDDCARFLGTEVVPDVFGGNAYQFYRVGDFLRHA
;
A
#
# COMPACT_ATOMS: atom_id res chain seq x y z
N MET A 1 -8.08 -7.95 22.70
CA MET A 1 -6.82 -7.79 21.92
C MET A 1 -7.07 -6.75 20.86
N THR A 2 -6.13 -5.85 20.60
CA THR A 2 -6.28 -4.86 19.52
C THR A 2 -6.08 -5.58 18.19
N LEU A 3 -7.01 -5.39 17.25
CA LEU A 3 -6.95 -5.99 15.93
C LEU A 3 -5.73 -5.45 15.17
N ARG A 4 -4.88 -6.35 14.67
CA ARG A 4 -3.77 -6.01 13.78
C ARG A 4 -4.16 -6.26 12.33
N ILE A 5 -3.83 -5.33 11.45
CA ILE A 5 -4.11 -5.41 10.01
C ILE A 5 -2.82 -5.11 9.24
N ASP A 6 -2.48 -6.00 8.31
CA ASP A 6 -1.49 -5.74 7.28
C ASP A 6 -2.17 -4.94 6.15
N ALA A 7 -1.87 -3.66 6.04
CA ALA A 7 -2.52 -2.75 5.10
C ALA A 7 -2.01 -2.87 3.66
N HIS A 8 -1.08 -3.78 3.37
CA HIS A 8 -0.52 -3.94 2.02
C HIS A 8 0.17 -5.28 1.83
N GLN A 9 -0.48 -6.21 1.12
CA GLN A 9 0.11 -7.47 0.68
C GLN A 9 -0.47 -7.90 -0.67
N HIS A 10 0.18 -8.88 -1.32
CA HIS A 10 -0.19 -9.38 -2.64
C HIS A 10 -0.28 -10.90 -2.68
N TYR A 11 -1.18 -11.40 -3.54
CA TYR A 11 -1.19 -12.78 -4.00
C TYR A 11 -1.19 -12.82 -5.51
N TRP A 12 -0.55 -13.82 -6.10
CA TRP A 12 -0.58 -14.03 -7.54
C TRP A 12 -0.33 -15.46 -7.95
N GLN A 13 -0.75 -15.80 -9.17
CA GLN A 13 -0.48 -17.06 -9.85
C GLN A 13 0.11 -16.75 -11.23
N ILE A 14 1.40 -17.04 -11.43
CA ILE A 14 2.13 -16.67 -12.65
C ILE A 14 1.50 -17.27 -13.89
N GLY A 15 1.10 -18.56 -13.83
CA GLY A 15 0.55 -19.28 -14.98
C GLY A 15 -0.91 -18.94 -15.32
N ALA A 16 -1.64 -18.28 -14.42
CA ALA A 16 -3.07 -18.04 -14.55
C ALA A 16 -3.40 -16.61 -15.01
N ARG A 17 -2.41 -15.72 -15.12
CA ARG A 17 -2.64 -14.32 -15.48
C ARG A 17 -1.69 -13.86 -16.58
N ALA A 18 -2.20 -13.05 -17.51
CA ALA A 18 -1.40 -12.39 -18.53
C ALA A 18 -0.76 -11.14 -17.93
N GLY A 19 0.56 -11.07 -17.91
CA GLY A 19 1.27 -9.90 -17.40
C GLY A 19 2.77 -10.15 -17.28
N TYR A 20 3.51 -9.08 -17.03
CA TYR A 20 4.97 -9.08 -16.99
C TYR A 20 5.53 -9.09 -15.55
N TRP A 21 4.68 -8.93 -14.54
CA TRP A 21 5.10 -8.89 -13.13
C TRP A 21 4.69 -10.15 -12.36
N PRO A 22 5.57 -10.74 -11.53
CA PRO A 22 7.00 -10.44 -11.46
C PRO A 22 7.76 -10.98 -12.67
N PRO A 23 8.85 -10.34 -13.13
CA PRO A 23 9.70 -10.88 -14.17
C PRO A 23 10.58 -12.03 -13.63
N ARG A 24 11.09 -12.89 -14.53
CA ARG A 24 11.85 -14.11 -14.17
C ARG A 24 13.14 -13.81 -13.38
N GLU A 25 13.73 -12.65 -13.61
CA GLU A 25 14.94 -12.18 -12.97
C GLU A 25 14.77 -11.98 -11.45
N LEU A 26 13.54 -11.69 -11.01
CA LEU A 26 13.20 -11.58 -9.59
C LEU A 26 12.90 -12.97 -9.00
N SER A 27 13.87 -13.87 -9.04
CA SER A 27 13.71 -15.30 -8.71
C SER A 27 13.11 -15.55 -7.33
N ALA A 28 13.37 -14.69 -6.33
CA ALA A 28 12.83 -14.79 -4.98
C ALA A 28 11.29 -14.69 -4.93
N ILE A 29 10.69 -14.02 -5.92
CA ILE A 29 9.24 -13.81 -6.01
C ILE A 29 8.64 -14.36 -7.31
N TYR A 30 9.44 -14.96 -8.21
CA TYR A 30 8.95 -15.57 -9.45
C TYR A 30 8.39 -16.97 -9.22
N ARG A 31 7.31 -17.06 -8.49
CA ARG A 31 6.48 -18.24 -8.26
C ARG A 31 5.06 -17.83 -7.87
N ASP A 32 4.17 -18.79 -7.76
CA ASP A 32 2.85 -18.55 -7.19
C ASP A 32 2.95 -18.22 -5.70
N PHE A 33 2.14 -17.25 -5.27
CA PHE A 33 1.96 -16.88 -3.87
C PHE A 33 0.47 -16.84 -3.54
N SER A 34 0.09 -17.63 -2.54
CA SER A 34 -1.29 -17.87 -2.12
C SER A 34 -1.53 -17.46 -0.66
N PRO A 35 -2.79 -17.40 -0.21
CA PRO A 35 -3.10 -17.22 1.21
C PRO A 35 -2.44 -18.27 2.12
N GLY A 36 -2.28 -19.52 1.65
CA GLY A 36 -1.60 -20.57 2.39
C GLY A 36 -0.11 -20.28 2.64
N ASP A 37 0.55 -19.56 1.72
CA ASP A 37 1.96 -19.18 1.87
C ASP A 37 2.15 -18.09 2.92
N LEU A 38 1.18 -17.15 3.07
CA LEU A 38 1.24 -16.05 4.03
C LEU A 38 0.69 -16.44 5.42
N ALA A 39 -0.21 -17.41 5.50
CA ALA A 39 -0.90 -17.78 6.74
C ALA A 39 0.03 -18.03 7.95
N PRO A 40 1.19 -18.72 7.82
CA PRO A 40 2.11 -18.90 8.94
C PRO A 40 2.66 -17.57 9.50
N GLU A 41 2.97 -16.61 8.62
CA GLU A 41 3.48 -15.28 9.00
C GLU A 41 2.39 -14.47 9.73
N LEU A 42 1.15 -14.49 9.21
CA LEU A 42 0.01 -13.82 9.84
C LEU A 42 -0.22 -14.38 11.25
N ALA A 43 -0.19 -15.71 11.39
CA ALA A 43 -0.38 -16.37 12.68
C ALA A 43 0.72 -16.00 13.68
N ALA A 44 2.00 -16.06 13.27
CA ALA A 44 3.14 -15.70 14.11
C ALA A 44 3.09 -14.23 14.54
N ALA A 45 2.71 -13.32 13.65
CA ALA A 45 2.59 -11.89 13.88
C ALA A 45 1.26 -11.47 14.55
N ARG A 46 0.32 -12.41 14.73
CA ARG A 46 -1.04 -12.14 15.24
C ARG A 46 -1.80 -11.10 14.40
N ILE A 47 -1.64 -11.16 13.10
CA ILE A 47 -2.38 -10.33 12.14
C ILE A 47 -3.74 -10.99 11.89
N GLY A 48 -4.82 -10.28 12.19
CA GLY A 48 -6.19 -10.78 12.02
C GLY A 48 -6.83 -10.42 10.68
N GLY A 49 -6.26 -9.45 9.94
CA GLY A 49 -6.80 -9.02 8.66
C GLY A 49 -5.72 -8.48 7.72
N THR A 50 -5.99 -8.54 6.41
CA THR A 50 -5.07 -8.01 5.39
C THR A 50 -5.82 -7.20 4.33
N VAL A 51 -5.15 -6.22 3.76
CA VAL A 51 -5.56 -5.51 2.54
C VAL A 51 -4.82 -6.13 1.37
N LEU A 52 -5.57 -6.80 0.49
CA LEU A 52 -5.04 -7.43 -0.71
C LEU A 52 -4.99 -6.42 -1.85
N VAL A 53 -3.78 -6.12 -2.32
CA VAL A 53 -3.55 -5.09 -3.33
C VAL A 53 -3.18 -5.72 -4.67
N GLN A 54 -3.69 -5.17 -5.76
CA GLN A 54 -3.38 -5.62 -7.13
C GLN A 54 -1.89 -5.49 -7.43
N SER A 55 -1.39 -6.31 -8.35
CA SER A 55 0.00 -6.29 -8.80
C SER A 55 0.16 -6.22 -10.32
N LEU A 56 -0.94 -6.30 -11.07
CA LEU A 56 -0.97 -6.05 -12.51
C LEU A 56 -2.02 -5.00 -12.87
N PRO A 57 -1.77 -4.11 -13.84
CA PRO A 57 -2.73 -3.11 -14.30
C PRO A 57 -3.75 -3.74 -15.26
N THR A 58 -4.53 -4.70 -14.75
CA THR A 58 -5.56 -5.41 -15.54
C THR A 58 -6.82 -5.67 -14.72
N GLU A 59 -7.98 -5.62 -15.37
CA GLU A 59 -9.25 -5.98 -14.76
C GLU A 59 -9.32 -7.48 -14.43
N ASP A 60 -8.57 -8.32 -15.15
CA ASP A 60 -8.46 -9.75 -14.86
C ASP A 60 -7.77 -10.01 -13.51
N ASP A 61 -6.70 -9.27 -13.21
CA ASP A 61 -6.05 -9.33 -11.89
C ASP A 61 -7.03 -8.89 -10.79
N THR A 62 -7.78 -7.81 -11.02
CA THR A 62 -8.81 -7.35 -10.07
C THR A 62 -9.87 -8.42 -9.82
N ARG A 63 -10.39 -9.08 -10.87
CA ARG A 63 -11.37 -10.18 -10.72
C ARG A 63 -10.78 -11.38 -9.97
N PHE A 64 -9.53 -11.74 -10.27
CA PHE A 64 -8.82 -12.79 -9.55
C PHE A 64 -8.73 -12.49 -8.05
N LEU A 65 -8.35 -11.25 -7.68
CA LEU A 65 -8.23 -10.84 -6.28
C LEU A 65 -9.57 -10.85 -5.55
N LEU A 66 -10.64 -10.37 -6.17
CA LEU A 66 -11.99 -10.42 -5.59
C LEU A 66 -12.44 -11.86 -5.33
N GLY A 67 -12.28 -12.76 -6.31
CA GLY A 67 -12.62 -14.17 -6.17
C GLY A 67 -11.75 -14.91 -5.13
N LEU A 68 -10.52 -14.46 -4.89
CA LEU A 68 -9.66 -14.96 -3.83
C LEU A 68 -10.11 -14.45 -2.46
N ALA A 69 -10.48 -13.17 -2.38
CA ALA A 69 -10.94 -12.54 -1.16
C ALA A 69 -12.26 -13.16 -0.63
N GLU A 70 -13.15 -13.61 -1.53
CA GLU A 70 -14.37 -14.33 -1.13
C GLU A 70 -14.09 -15.61 -0.33
N LYS A 71 -12.98 -16.27 -0.65
CA LYS A 71 -12.58 -17.58 -0.09
C LYS A 71 -11.56 -17.46 1.04
N THR A 72 -11.12 -16.24 1.37
CA THR A 72 -10.04 -15.99 2.33
C THR A 72 -10.53 -15.04 3.41
N GLU A 73 -10.76 -15.58 4.60
CA GLU A 73 -11.30 -14.80 5.73
C GLU A 73 -10.37 -13.67 6.17
N THR A 74 -9.05 -13.90 6.14
CA THR A 74 -8.06 -12.90 6.51
C THR A 74 -7.98 -11.72 5.53
N VAL A 75 -8.46 -11.85 4.30
CA VAL A 75 -8.57 -10.72 3.37
C VAL A 75 -9.82 -9.93 3.69
N CYS A 76 -9.66 -8.73 4.25
CA CYS A 76 -10.75 -7.86 4.67
C CYS A 76 -11.01 -6.69 3.71
N ALA A 77 -10.07 -6.39 2.82
CA ALA A 77 -10.23 -5.37 1.78
C ALA A 77 -9.45 -5.76 0.51
N VAL A 78 -9.93 -5.32 -0.64
CA VAL A 78 -9.27 -5.44 -1.93
C VAL A 78 -9.07 -4.05 -2.53
N VAL A 79 -7.84 -3.78 -2.93
CA VAL A 79 -7.47 -2.63 -3.75
C VAL A 79 -7.19 -3.16 -5.16
N GLY A 80 -8.10 -2.88 -6.09
CA GLY A 80 -8.05 -3.35 -7.46
C GLY A 80 -7.40 -2.36 -8.42
N TRP A 81 -7.47 -2.70 -9.70
CA TRP A 81 -7.13 -1.80 -10.80
C TRP A 81 -8.28 -1.75 -11.80
N LEU A 82 -8.58 -0.55 -12.28
CA LEU A 82 -9.45 -0.28 -13.41
C LEU A 82 -8.80 0.79 -14.27
N ASP A 83 -9.11 0.81 -15.56
CA ASP A 83 -8.69 1.93 -16.42
C ASP A 83 -9.53 3.17 -16.09
N LEU A 84 -8.97 4.06 -15.26
CA LEU A 84 -9.64 5.28 -14.80
C LEU A 84 -9.83 6.33 -15.91
N LYS A 85 -9.13 6.18 -17.06
CA LYS A 85 -9.29 7.06 -18.24
C LYS A 85 -10.27 6.50 -19.26
N ALA A 86 -10.79 5.28 -19.06
CA ALA A 86 -11.78 4.71 -19.96
C ALA A 86 -13.10 5.49 -19.94
N PRO A 87 -13.80 5.61 -21.07
CA PRO A 87 -15.10 6.31 -21.13
C PRO A 87 -16.16 5.72 -20.20
N ASP A 88 -16.06 4.43 -19.88
CA ASP A 88 -16.97 3.68 -19.01
C ASP A 88 -16.43 3.51 -17.57
N ALA A 89 -15.39 4.23 -17.20
CA ALA A 89 -14.71 4.10 -15.89
C ALA A 89 -15.70 4.21 -14.72
N ALA A 90 -16.59 5.19 -14.72
CA ALA A 90 -17.57 5.37 -13.63
C ALA A 90 -18.49 4.15 -13.48
N THR A 91 -18.96 3.56 -14.58
CA THR A 91 -19.79 2.35 -14.56
C THR A 91 -19.02 1.15 -14.01
N LYS A 92 -17.76 0.98 -14.40
CA LYS A 92 -16.90 -0.09 -13.91
C LYS A 92 -16.56 0.08 -12.43
N ILE A 93 -16.35 1.33 -11.99
CA ILE A 93 -16.12 1.67 -10.56
C ILE A 93 -17.35 1.29 -9.73
N ALA A 94 -18.58 1.63 -10.18
CA ALA A 94 -19.80 1.25 -9.50
C ALA A 94 -19.95 -0.28 -9.40
N ALA A 95 -19.66 -1.00 -10.50
CA ALA A 95 -19.70 -2.47 -10.52
C ALA A 95 -18.65 -3.09 -9.56
N PHE A 96 -17.44 -2.55 -9.53
CA PHE A 96 -16.39 -2.98 -8.59
C PHE A 96 -16.81 -2.73 -7.14
N ALA A 97 -17.31 -1.55 -6.83
CA ALA A 97 -17.75 -1.14 -5.50
C ALA A 97 -18.91 -1.96 -4.94
N ALA A 98 -19.70 -2.62 -5.81
CA ALA A 98 -20.76 -3.54 -5.38
C ALA A 98 -20.23 -4.79 -4.65
N HIS A 99 -18.96 -5.14 -4.85
CA HIS A 99 -18.35 -6.24 -4.09
C HIS A 99 -18.03 -5.80 -2.66
N PRO A 100 -18.46 -6.55 -1.61
CA PRO A 100 -18.38 -6.10 -0.22
C PRO A 100 -16.95 -5.83 0.28
N LYS A 101 -15.93 -6.50 -0.28
CA LYS A 101 -14.52 -6.30 0.08
C LYS A 101 -13.79 -5.31 -0.85
N ALA A 102 -14.41 -4.78 -1.89
CA ALA A 102 -13.82 -3.74 -2.73
C ALA A 102 -13.69 -2.43 -1.94
N ARG A 103 -12.48 -1.89 -1.80
CA ARG A 103 -12.23 -0.72 -0.96
C ARG A 103 -11.36 0.35 -1.58
N GLY A 104 -10.66 0.05 -2.65
CA GLY A 104 -9.81 1.04 -3.30
C GLY A 104 -9.38 0.65 -4.69
N LEU A 105 -8.80 1.62 -5.40
CA LEU A 105 -8.20 1.44 -6.72
C LEU A 105 -6.78 1.99 -6.71
N ARG A 106 -5.87 1.30 -7.40
CA ARG A 106 -4.45 1.65 -7.49
C ARG A 106 -4.00 1.70 -8.94
N PRO A 107 -3.94 2.87 -9.57
CA PRO A 107 -3.23 3.01 -10.84
C PRO A 107 -1.72 2.79 -10.61
N MET A 108 -1.06 2.16 -11.60
CA MET A 108 0.37 1.83 -11.54
C MET A 108 1.22 3.01 -11.98
N LEU A 109 1.11 4.16 -11.28
CA LEU A 109 1.74 5.44 -11.66
C LEU A 109 3.25 5.31 -11.79
N GLN A 110 3.90 4.53 -10.93
CA GLN A 110 5.36 4.33 -10.98
C GLN A 110 5.87 3.79 -12.31
N ASP A 111 5.02 3.03 -13.05
CA ASP A 111 5.39 2.33 -14.29
C ASP A 111 4.95 3.11 -15.53
N LEU A 112 4.24 4.23 -15.35
CA LEU A 112 3.80 5.08 -16.46
C LEU A 112 4.92 6.03 -16.87
N PRO A 113 5.09 6.27 -18.19
CA PRO A 113 6.10 7.19 -18.71
C PRO A 113 5.75 8.68 -18.47
N ASP A 114 4.49 8.98 -18.17
CA ASP A 114 3.99 10.34 -17.94
C ASP A 114 3.86 10.57 -16.42
N ASP A 115 4.76 11.38 -15.87
CA ASP A 115 4.79 11.72 -14.44
C ASP A 115 3.59 12.59 -14.01
N THR A 116 2.87 13.19 -14.98
CA THR A 116 1.69 14.04 -14.77
C THR A 116 0.37 13.34 -15.10
N TRP A 117 0.39 12.03 -15.30
CA TRP A 117 -0.78 11.23 -15.68
C TRP A 117 -2.03 11.51 -14.83
N ILE A 118 -1.85 11.77 -13.53
CA ILE A 118 -2.96 12.07 -12.59
C ILE A 118 -3.51 13.49 -12.70
N ASP A 119 -2.85 14.39 -13.43
CA ASP A 119 -3.33 15.76 -13.64
C ASP A 119 -4.38 15.88 -14.75
N ASP A 120 -4.56 14.80 -15.53
CA ASP A 120 -5.47 14.78 -16.68
C ASP A 120 -6.94 14.92 -16.22
N PRO A 121 -7.69 15.95 -16.71
CA PRO A 121 -9.09 16.17 -16.35
C PRO A 121 -10.02 15.02 -16.75
N ILE A 122 -9.62 14.13 -17.65
CA ILE A 122 -10.39 12.94 -18.01
C ILE A 122 -10.69 12.06 -16.80
N LEU A 123 -9.88 12.15 -15.74
CA LEU A 123 -10.06 11.42 -14.48
C LEU A 123 -11.21 11.93 -13.62
N ASP A 124 -11.75 13.15 -13.88
CA ASP A 124 -12.76 13.78 -13.04
C ASP A 124 -13.98 12.88 -12.80
N ASN A 125 -14.47 12.21 -13.85
CA ASN A 125 -15.62 11.31 -13.76
C ASN A 125 -15.30 10.04 -12.93
N ALA A 126 -14.12 9.49 -13.11
CA ALA A 126 -13.68 8.32 -12.35
C ALA A 126 -13.48 8.67 -10.87
N VAL A 127 -12.85 9.81 -10.59
CA VAL A 127 -12.66 10.31 -9.22
C VAL A 127 -14.01 10.60 -8.55
N ALA A 128 -14.95 11.24 -9.23
CA ALA A 128 -16.29 11.48 -8.72
C ALA A 128 -17.00 10.17 -8.35
N ALA A 129 -16.92 9.14 -9.21
CA ALA A 129 -17.46 7.81 -8.90
C ALA A 129 -16.74 7.14 -7.72
N MET A 130 -15.41 7.27 -7.59
CA MET A 130 -14.70 6.76 -6.43
C MET A 130 -15.16 7.41 -5.13
N ILE A 131 -15.39 8.73 -5.12
CA ILE A 131 -15.90 9.47 -3.96
C ILE A 131 -17.34 9.02 -3.64
N GLU A 132 -18.21 8.94 -4.64
CA GLU A 132 -19.61 8.51 -4.49
C GLU A 132 -19.71 7.11 -3.87
N HIS A 133 -18.86 6.19 -4.29
CA HIS A 133 -18.83 4.81 -3.79
C HIS A 133 -17.88 4.60 -2.60
N ASP A 134 -17.35 5.68 -2.02
CA ASP A 134 -16.44 5.66 -0.87
C ASP A 134 -15.23 4.71 -1.06
N LEU A 135 -14.65 4.71 -2.26
CA LEU A 135 -13.42 3.99 -2.57
C LEU A 135 -12.18 4.86 -2.27
N ARG A 136 -11.07 4.20 -1.96
CA ARG A 136 -9.76 4.82 -1.69
C ARG A 136 -8.91 4.86 -2.94
N PHE A 137 -8.06 5.86 -3.02
CA PHE A 137 -7.03 5.95 -4.04
C PHE A 137 -5.69 5.58 -3.41
N ASP A 138 -5.16 4.42 -3.77
CA ASP A 138 -3.83 3.99 -3.36
C ASP A 138 -2.82 4.54 -4.37
N ALA A 139 -1.97 5.46 -3.93
CA ALA A 139 -1.03 6.16 -4.79
C ALA A 139 0.32 5.43 -4.82
N LEU A 140 0.52 4.55 -5.81
CA LEU A 140 1.81 3.91 -6.06
C LEU A 140 2.69 4.87 -6.86
N VAL A 141 3.40 5.73 -6.15
CA VAL A 141 4.18 6.84 -6.69
C VAL A 141 5.66 6.76 -6.31
N MET A 142 6.48 7.45 -7.07
CA MET A 142 7.90 7.72 -6.81
C MET A 142 8.09 9.22 -6.52
N PRO A 143 9.25 9.65 -6.01
CA PRO A 143 9.48 11.07 -5.70
C PRO A 143 9.17 12.04 -6.84
N ARG A 144 9.36 11.63 -8.10
CA ARG A 144 9.07 12.46 -9.28
C ARG A 144 7.58 12.78 -9.49
N HIS A 145 6.66 11.99 -8.90
CA HIS A 145 5.21 12.19 -9.04
C HIS A 145 4.59 13.03 -7.91
N LEU A 146 5.36 13.36 -6.86
CA LEU A 146 4.80 13.93 -5.63
C LEU A 146 4.19 15.31 -5.84
N ASP A 147 4.72 16.12 -6.75
CA ASP A 147 4.15 17.44 -7.07
C ASP A 147 2.78 17.28 -7.76
N ALA A 148 2.66 16.37 -8.74
CA ALA A 148 1.40 16.06 -9.38
C ALA A 148 0.39 15.46 -8.39
N LEU A 149 0.83 14.55 -7.51
CA LEU A 149 -0.03 13.99 -6.46
C LEU A 149 -0.53 15.05 -5.48
N TYR A 150 0.30 16.04 -5.14
CA TYR A 150 -0.12 17.15 -4.28
C TYR A 150 -1.25 17.97 -4.92
N GLU A 151 -1.12 18.34 -6.20
CA GLU A 151 -2.17 19.08 -6.91
C GLU A 151 -3.44 18.23 -7.10
N PHE A 152 -3.29 16.94 -7.39
CA PHE A 152 -4.40 16.00 -7.45
C PHE A 152 -5.15 15.91 -6.10
N ALA A 153 -4.45 15.70 -5.00
CA ALA A 153 -5.06 15.60 -3.68
C ALA A 153 -5.76 16.90 -3.25
N ARG A 154 -5.22 18.05 -3.65
CA ARG A 154 -5.85 19.37 -3.45
C ARG A 154 -7.12 19.57 -4.26
N ARG A 155 -7.12 19.08 -5.51
CA ARG A 155 -8.28 19.15 -6.43
C ARG A 155 -9.46 18.33 -5.91
N TYR A 156 -9.17 17.20 -5.26
CA TYR A 156 -10.20 16.27 -4.77
C TYR A 156 -10.12 16.05 -3.25
N PRO A 157 -10.49 17.06 -2.44
CA PRO A 157 -10.36 16.99 -0.97
C PRO A 157 -11.22 15.91 -0.32
N ASP A 158 -12.30 15.46 -0.98
CA ASP A 158 -13.19 14.40 -0.50
C ASP A 158 -12.68 13.00 -0.86
N LEU A 159 -11.72 12.87 -1.78
CA LEU A 159 -11.09 11.59 -2.09
C LEU A 159 -10.08 11.24 -1.01
N ARG A 160 -10.24 10.08 -0.38
CA ARG A 160 -9.24 9.57 0.57
C ARG A 160 -8.10 8.90 -0.19
N ILE A 161 -6.90 9.41 0.01
CA ILE A 161 -5.68 8.98 -0.69
C ILE A 161 -4.72 8.39 0.34
N VAL A 162 -4.07 7.29 -0.03
CA VAL A 162 -2.94 6.76 0.73
C VAL A 162 -1.71 6.61 -0.17
N VAL A 163 -0.59 7.15 0.26
CA VAL A 163 0.70 7.03 -0.43
C VAL A 163 1.31 5.68 -0.09
N ASP A 164 1.49 4.82 -1.08
CA ASP A 164 2.15 3.53 -0.92
C ASP A 164 3.65 3.70 -0.68
N HIS A 165 4.23 2.89 0.22
CA HIS A 165 5.67 2.72 0.43
C HIS A 165 6.42 4.04 0.73
N GLY A 166 5.75 5.00 1.41
CA GLY A 166 6.34 6.31 1.66
C GLY A 166 6.77 7.05 0.40
N ALA A 167 6.14 6.76 -0.77
CA ALA A 167 6.53 7.26 -2.10
C ALA A 167 7.94 6.82 -2.54
N LYS A 168 8.43 5.66 -2.07
CA LYS A 168 9.68 5.02 -2.49
C LYS A 168 10.88 5.99 -2.48
N PRO A 169 11.28 6.51 -1.31
CA PRO A 169 12.45 7.38 -1.21
C PRO A 169 13.72 6.67 -1.68
N ARG A 170 14.66 7.39 -2.26
CA ARG A 170 15.91 6.83 -2.77
C ARG A 170 16.90 6.50 -1.64
N ILE A 171 16.53 5.51 -0.80
CA ILE A 171 17.26 5.13 0.42
C ILE A 171 18.68 4.64 0.09
N ALA A 172 18.82 3.78 -0.92
CA ALA A 172 20.12 3.30 -1.37
C ALA A 172 21.10 4.44 -1.72
N ALA A 173 20.59 5.53 -2.29
CA ALA A 173 21.37 6.71 -2.62
C ALA A 173 21.52 7.69 -1.44
N LYS A 174 20.92 7.41 -0.29
CA LYS A 174 20.85 8.32 0.88
C LYS A 174 20.33 9.72 0.52
N ALA A 175 19.47 9.78 -0.51
CA ALA A 175 18.92 11.04 -1.03
C ALA A 175 17.62 11.36 -0.32
N VAL A 176 17.63 12.40 0.48
CA VAL A 176 16.46 12.85 1.26
C VAL A 176 15.64 13.85 0.45
N GLU A 177 16.29 14.77 -0.27
CA GLU A 177 15.61 15.74 -1.13
C GLU A 177 15.58 15.27 -2.60
N PRO A 178 14.58 15.65 -3.38
CA PRO A 178 13.42 16.51 -3.07
C PRO A 178 12.25 15.80 -2.35
N TRP A 179 12.39 14.52 -2.03
CA TRP A 179 11.33 13.68 -1.44
C TRP A 179 10.78 14.28 -0.12
N LEU A 180 11.66 14.71 0.80
CA LEU A 180 11.26 15.25 2.10
C LEU A 180 10.38 16.49 1.94
N SER A 181 10.81 17.46 1.14
CA SER A 181 10.05 18.69 0.90
C SER A 181 8.67 18.41 0.30
N ALA A 182 8.58 17.50 -0.66
CA ALA A 182 7.34 17.13 -1.31
C ALA A 182 6.39 16.33 -0.37
N MET A 183 6.91 15.39 0.41
CA MET A 183 6.13 14.66 1.42
C MET A 183 5.62 15.58 2.52
N THR A 184 6.42 16.57 2.92
CA THR A 184 6.00 17.58 3.90
C THR A 184 4.76 18.35 3.40
N ARG A 185 4.74 18.77 2.13
CA ARG A 185 3.58 19.43 1.52
C ARG A 185 2.35 18.52 1.48
N LEU A 186 2.51 17.25 1.05
CA LEU A 186 1.44 16.27 1.02
C LEU A 186 0.85 16.02 2.41
N ALA A 187 1.68 15.91 3.43
CA ALA A 187 1.24 15.67 4.79
C ALA A 187 0.39 16.80 5.40
N LEU A 188 0.40 18.01 4.82
CA LEU A 188 -0.50 19.09 5.21
C LEU A 188 -1.96 18.86 4.76
N LEU A 189 -2.17 17.97 3.80
CA LEU A 189 -3.50 17.66 3.28
C LEU A 189 -4.20 16.60 4.14
N PRO A 190 -5.38 16.89 4.73
CA PRO A 190 -6.03 15.98 5.68
C PRO A 190 -6.56 14.70 5.04
N ASN A 191 -6.81 14.69 3.74
CA ASN A 191 -7.28 13.54 2.97
C ASN A 191 -6.15 12.59 2.56
N VAL A 192 -4.88 12.92 2.85
CA VAL A 192 -3.70 12.10 2.48
C VAL A 192 -3.18 11.34 3.69
N HIS A 193 -3.06 10.03 3.53
CA HIS A 193 -2.47 9.07 4.46
C HIS A 193 -1.19 8.49 3.86
N CYS A 194 -0.45 7.71 4.63
CA CYS A 194 0.77 7.05 4.15
C CYS A 194 0.87 5.62 4.66
N LYS A 195 1.37 4.70 3.83
CA LYS A 195 1.73 3.35 4.23
C LYS A 195 3.20 3.26 4.58
N LEU A 196 3.46 2.75 5.76
CA LEU A 196 4.77 2.31 6.21
C LEU A 196 4.97 0.88 5.70
N SER A 197 5.42 0.76 4.46
CA SER A 197 5.62 -0.50 3.74
C SER A 197 6.70 -0.33 2.69
N GLY A 198 7.29 -1.42 2.16
CA GLY A 198 8.17 -1.42 0.99
C GLY A 198 9.48 -0.64 1.12
N LEU A 199 9.86 -0.16 2.31
CA LEU A 199 11.08 0.67 2.45
C LEU A 199 12.36 -0.17 2.48
N TRP A 200 12.29 -1.42 2.94
CA TRP A 200 13.45 -2.30 2.93
C TRP A 200 13.90 -2.65 1.51
N THR A 201 12.97 -2.74 0.56
CA THR A 201 13.32 -2.99 -0.85
C THR A 201 13.99 -1.81 -1.53
N GLU A 202 13.86 -0.60 -0.95
CA GLU A 202 14.52 0.62 -1.46
C GLU A 202 15.91 0.86 -0.82
N ALA A 203 16.34 0.03 0.14
CA ALA A 203 17.56 0.25 0.92
C ALA A 203 18.86 -0.02 0.12
N GLY A 204 18.76 -0.71 -1.04
CA GLY A 204 19.94 -1.18 -1.79
C GLY A 204 20.68 -2.29 -1.03
N ASP A 205 21.82 -2.72 -1.55
CA ASP A 205 22.61 -3.78 -0.94
C ASP A 205 23.02 -3.41 0.49
N ALA A 206 22.74 -4.29 1.44
CA ALA A 206 23.11 -4.18 2.84
C ALA A 206 23.84 -5.45 3.27
N ALA A 207 24.78 -5.34 4.21
CA ALA A 207 25.56 -6.49 4.67
C ALA A 207 24.76 -7.37 5.62
N ASP A 208 23.86 -6.77 6.39
CA ASP A 208 23.02 -7.44 7.38
C ASP A 208 21.75 -6.62 7.71
N ASP A 209 20.91 -7.18 8.58
CA ASP A 209 19.63 -6.60 8.97
C ASP A 209 19.79 -5.31 9.80
N ASP A 210 20.87 -5.19 10.58
CA ASP A 210 21.18 -3.98 11.34
C ASP A 210 21.53 -2.81 10.41
N GLU A 211 22.30 -3.09 9.36
CA GLU A 211 22.63 -2.07 8.35
C GLU A 211 21.39 -1.59 7.61
N ILE A 212 20.51 -2.51 7.19
CA ILE A 212 19.26 -2.12 6.50
C ILE A 212 18.37 -1.29 7.42
N GLY A 213 18.21 -1.70 8.68
CA GLY A 213 17.46 -0.96 9.68
C GLY A 213 18.01 0.46 9.88
N ASN A 214 19.33 0.60 9.99
CA ASN A 214 19.97 1.91 10.14
C ASN A 214 19.83 2.81 8.92
N ARG A 215 19.80 2.25 7.71
CA ARG A 215 19.57 3.01 6.46
C ARG A 215 18.13 3.49 6.33
N VAL A 216 17.16 2.67 6.71
CA VAL A 216 15.73 2.91 6.54
C VAL A 216 15.15 3.79 7.66
N ARG A 217 15.63 3.64 8.89
CA ARG A 217 15.10 4.36 10.08
C ARG A 217 14.96 5.89 9.92
N PRO A 218 15.88 6.64 9.28
CA PRO A 218 15.69 8.07 9.07
C PRO A 218 14.45 8.39 8.22
N TYR A 219 14.11 7.55 7.24
CA TYR A 219 12.93 7.73 6.38
C TYR A 219 11.64 7.31 7.11
N VAL A 220 11.69 6.24 7.91
CA VAL A 220 10.58 5.86 8.81
C VAL A 220 10.26 7.01 9.76
N ARG A 221 11.29 7.62 10.36
CA ARG A 221 11.12 8.77 11.24
C ARG A 221 10.40 9.92 10.54
N VAL A 222 10.85 10.31 9.34
CA VAL A 222 10.22 11.39 8.57
C VAL A 222 8.75 11.08 8.30
N VAL A 223 8.43 9.88 7.80
CA VAL A 223 7.05 9.51 7.49
C VAL A 223 6.19 9.49 8.77
N ALA A 224 6.73 8.97 9.88
CA ALA A 224 6.05 8.93 11.17
C ALA A 224 5.76 10.36 11.69
N GLU A 225 6.75 11.25 11.70
CA GLU A 225 6.60 12.62 12.16
C GLU A 225 5.64 13.44 11.28
N LEU A 226 5.64 13.25 9.95
CA LEU A 226 4.81 13.99 9.01
C LEU A 226 3.33 13.57 9.05
N PHE A 227 3.05 12.28 9.06
CA PHE A 227 1.67 11.76 9.02
C PHE A 227 1.10 11.48 10.40
N GLY A 228 1.97 11.32 11.39
CA GLY A 228 1.58 11.09 12.78
C GLY A 228 0.79 9.79 12.97
N ALA A 229 0.33 9.58 14.21
CA ALA A 229 -0.33 8.37 14.64
C ALA A 229 -1.63 8.03 13.90
N ARG A 230 -2.32 9.01 13.33
CA ARG A 230 -3.68 8.84 12.78
C ARG A 230 -3.73 8.61 11.27
N ARG A 231 -2.65 8.91 10.55
CA ARG A 231 -2.62 8.85 9.08
C ARG A 231 -1.51 7.97 8.55
N LEU A 232 -0.87 7.20 9.43
CA LEU A 232 0.14 6.21 9.09
C LEU A 232 -0.45 4.82 9.29
N MET A 233 -0.23 3.90 8.35
CA MET A 233 -0.62 2.49 8.48
C MET A 233 0.50 1.57 8.01
N TRP A 234 0.77 0.52 8.79
CA TRP A 234 1.78 -0.47 8.46
C TRP A 234 1.28 -1.46 7.40
N GLY A 235 2.18 -1.88 6.51
CA GLY A 235 1.97 -2.96 5.56
C GLY A 235 3.25 -3.75 5.32
N SER A 236 3.12 -5.04 5.06
CA SER A 236 4.27 -5.92 4.85
C SER A 236 4.90 -5.76 3.47
N ASP A 237 4.10 -5.42 2.47
CA ASP A 237 4.44 -5.54 1.05
C ASP A 237 4.83 -6.99 0.66
N TRP A 238 4.31 -8.00 1.39
CA TRP A 238 4.54 -9.40 1.09
C TRP A 238 3.86 -9.79 -0.24
N PRO A 239 4.49 -10.58 -1.10
CA PRO A 239 5.80 -11.20 -0.98
C PRO A 239 6.95 -10.34 -1.56
N VAL A 240 6.69 -9.10 -2.01
CA VAL A 240 7.71 -8.19 -2.58
C VAL A 240 8.82 -7.92 -1.56
N LEU A 241 8.49 -7.87 -0.27
CA LEU A 241 9.46 -7.78 0.83
C LEU A 241 10.61 -8.77 0.72
N ARG A 242 10.41 -9.95 0.09
CA ARG A 242 11.46 -10.96 -0.13
C ARG A 242 12.58 -10.50 -1.08
N LEU A 243 12.40 -9.36 -1.74
CA LEU A 243 13.45 -8.72 -2.53
C LEU A 243 14.36 -7.82 -1.69
N ALA A 244 14.04 -7.61 -0.42
CA ALA A 244 14.93 -6.87 0.45
C ALA A 244 16.29 -7.59 0.58
N PRO A 245 17.41 -6.84 0.66
CA PRO A 245 18.76 -7.39 0.61
C PRO A 245 19.21 -8.03 1.94
N CYS A 246 18.29 -8.41 2.81
CA CYS A 246 18.53 -8.96 4.14
C CYS A 246 17.89 -10.35 4.29
N SER A 247 18.27 -11.07 5.33
CA SER A 247 17.64 -12.34 5.72
C SER A 247 16.30 -12.11 6.40
N GLY A 248 16.03 -10.87 6.83
CA GLY A 248 14.82 -10.48 7.53
C GLY A 248 13.57 -10.63 6.68
N GLY A 249 12.54 -11.20 7.29
CA GLY A 249 11.27 -11.47 6.66
C GLY A 249 10.15 -10.59 7.21
N TYR A 250 8.96 -11.14 7.16
CA TYR A 250 7.73 -10.49 7.60
C TYR A 250 7.78 -10.03 9.08
N GLY A 251 8.22 -10.92 9.97
CA GLY A 251 8.29 -10.65 11.41
C GLY A 251 9.32 -9.59 11.76
N GLU A 252 10.49 -9.62 11.13
CA GLU A 252 11.58 -8.67 11.36
C GLU A 252 11.20 -7.26 10.89
N TRP A 253 10.56 -7.14 9.71
CA TRP A 253 10.04 -5.86 9.23
C TRP A 253 8.97 -5.30 10.18
N LEU A 254 8.04 -6.16 10.63
CA LEU A 254 7.02 -5.77 11.60
C LEU A 254 7.66 -5.24 12.89
N ALA A 255 8.57 -6.01 13.48
CA ALA A 255 9.23 -5.64 14.75
C ALA A 255 10.03 -4.33 14.62
N ALA A 256 10.79 -4.17 13.53
CA ALA A 256 11.56 -2.95 13.29
C ALA A 256 10.62 -1.72 13.19
N CYS A 257 9.49 -1.84 12.50
CA CYS A 257 8.51 -0.76 12.40
C CYS A 257 7.81 -0.47 13.73
N GLU A 258 7.49 -1.50 14.54
CA GLU A 258 6.91 -1.32 15.87
C GLU A 258 7.85 -0.54 16.78
N ASP A 259 9.13 -0.91 16.82
CA ASP A 259 10.15 -0.24 17.62
C ASP A 259 10.35 1.22 17.18
N ASP A 260 10.42 1.47 15.88
CA ASP A 260 10.59 2.82 15.35
C ASP A 260 9.33 3.69 15.57
N CYS A 261 8.12 3.16 15.38
CA CYS A 261 6.89 3.89 15.69
C CYS A 261 6.76 4.19 17.18
N ALA A 262 7.06 3.21 18.06
CA ALA A 262 7.06 3.43 19.50
C ALA A 262 8.06 4.52 19.90
N ARG A 263 9.24 4.54 19.26
CA ARG A 263 10.31 5.52 19.51
C ARG A 263 9.92 6.94 19.06
N PHE A 264 9.29 7.09 17.89
CA PHE A 264 9.05 8.40 17.29
C PHE A 264 7.69 8.99 17.62
N LEU A 265 6.68 8.15 17.88
CA LEU A 265 5.31 8.56 18.10
C LEU A 265 4.77 8.22 19.50
N GLY A 266 5.44 7.31 20.24
CA GLY A 266 4.98 6.78 21.52
C GLY A 266 4.38 5.38 21.41
N THR A 267 4.47 4.61 22.48
CA THR A 267 4.01 3.21 22.50
C THR A 267 2.49 3.08 22.43
N GLU A 268 1.77 4.10 22.89
CA GLU A 268 0.30 4.13 22.92
C GLU A 268 -0.34 4.18 21.55
N VAL A 269 0.37 4.65 20.52
CA VAL A 269 -0.15 4.78 19.15
C VAL A 269 0.15 3.57 18.25
N VAL A 270 1.00 2.66 18.71
CA VAL A 270 1.35 1.45 17.94
C VAL A 270 0.10 0.68 17.50
N PRO A 271 -0.93 0.45 18.32
CA PRO A 271 -2.14 -0.22 17.88
C PRO A 271 -2.87 0.46 16.73
N ASP A 272 -2.83 1.79 16.67
CA ASP A 272 -3.48 2.55 15.59
C ASP A 272 -2.74 2.38 14.27
N VAL A 273 -1.41 2.49 14.28
CA VAL A 273 -0.57 2.33 13.08
C VAL A 273 -0.63 0.89 12.54
N PHE A 274 -0.68 -0.11 13.43
CA PHE A 274 -0.64 -1.53 13.06
C PHE A 274 -2.02 -2.20 12.95
N GLY A 275 -3.10 -1.39 12.88
CA GLY A 275 -4.43 -1.93 12.67
C GLY A 275 -5.52 -0.88 12.63
N GLY A 276 -5.66 -0.04 13.67
CA GLY A 276 -6.76 0.91 13.81
C GLY A 276 -6.94 1.84 12.60
N ASN A 277 -5.85 2.38 12.06
CA ASN A 277 -5.90 3.29 10.92
C ASN A 277 -6.34 2.57 9.63
N ALA A 278 -5.80 1.38 9.35
CA ALA A 278 -6.22 0.58 8.20
C ALA A 278 -7.70 0.16 8.32
N TYR A 279 -8.13 -0.23 9.54
CA TYR A 279 -9.52 -0.55 9.85
C TYR A 279 -10.47 0.59 9.48
N GLN A 280 -10.14 1.81 9.90
CA GLN A 280 -10.96 3.00 9.61
C GLN A 280 -10.85 3.45 8.16
N PHE A 281 -9.63 3.49 7.63
CA PHE A 281 -9.37 3.97 6.27
C PHE A 281 -10.07 3.10 5.23
N TYR A 282 -9.93 1.77 5.29
CA TYR A 282 -10.56 0.84 4.35
C TYR A 282 -11.94 0.35 4.78
N ARG A 283 -12.47 0.80 5.94
CA ARG A 283 -13.81 0.44 6.46
C ARG A 283 -14.04 -1.07 6.51
N VAL A 284 -13.12 -1.77 7.13
CA VAL A 284 -13.15 -3.25 7.16
C VAL A 284 -13.97 -3.84 8.32
N GLY A 285 -14.69 -3.00 9.07
CA GLY A 285 -15.39 -3.38 10.31
C GLY A 285 -16.40 -4.52 10.20
N ASP A 286 -16.97 -4.73 9.02
CA ASP A 286 -18.01 -5.74 8.83
C ASP A 286 -17.42 -7.16 8.67
N PHE A 287 -16.12 -7.29 8.37
CA PHE A 287 -15.46 -8.56 8.09
C PHE A 287 -14.68 -9.14 9.27
N LEU A 288 -14.42 -8.34 10.30
CA LEU A 288 -13.56 -8.70 11.43
C LEU A 288 -14.31 -8.89 12.74
N ARG A 289 -15.64 -8.87 12.74
CA ARG A 289 -16.48 -9.04 13.95
C ARG A 289 -16.57 -10.49 14.44
N HIS A 290 -15.99 -11.44 13.72
CA HIS A 290 -16.09 -12.87 14.02
C HIS A 290 -14.74 -13.58 14.21
N ALA A 291 -13.62 -12.83 14.30
CA ALA A 291 -12.29 -13.39 14.55
C ALA A 291 -11.89 -13.32 16.03
#